data_cfa60587365a90906a797c12c9b55dce
#
_entry.id   cfa60587365a90906a797c12c9b55dce
#
_cell.length_a   1.000
_cell.length_b   1.000
_cell.length_c   1.000
_cell.angle_alpha   90.00
_cell.angle_beta   90.00
_cell.angle_gamma   90.00
#
_symmetry.space_group_name_H-M   'P 1'
#
loop_
_entity.id
_entity.type
_entity.pdbx_description
1 polymer ?
#
loop_
_entity_poly.entity_id
_entity_poly.type
_entity_poly.pdbx_seq_one_letter_code
_entity_poly.pdbx_strand_id
1 'polypeptide(L)'
;MVPKDQYEEALAHMRAKISEGKVPGVTDPDAANSIIRKGNLTYEQSQNLKKFCTKESLAFDVMTQAQVAGMVGGFSALIAFINAKRNGFDYKNATIIAGKEFGKTGAKALANGVATQQFLRSEVGRKAATITTHAVRKGINVVCDTEVGCKIIEKVAHGVGGKVVNGAAARTIATKAIRGNIITSTIVFAVDSVPDTYRLCVGKMSAKDFGKSRVTDAAGVAGGSIGYMAGMAIGTAVFPGVGTAIGGFVGGILGGIGGGSGAKKVLSCL
;
A
#
# COMPACT_ATOMS: atom_id res chain seq x y z
N MET A 1 7.99 23.68 2.92
CA MET A 1 9.35 23.30 2.51
C MET A 1 9.61 23.81 1.10
N VAL A 2 10.76 24.44 0.88
CA VAL A 2 11.16 25.01 -0.42
C VAL A 2 12.38 24.24 -0.91
N PRO A 3 12.54 24.00 -2.24
CA PRO A 3 13.73 23.38 -2.81
C PRO A 3 15.00 24.11 -2.37
N LYS A 4 16.10 23.36 -2.17
CA LYS A 4 17.34 23.92 -1.62
C LYS A 4 17.97 25.00 -2.48
N ASP A 5 17.80 24.91 -3.80
CA ASP A 5 18.27 25.86 -4.80
C ASP A 5 17.44 27.13 -4.90
N GLN A 6 16.21 27.11 -4.42
CA GLN A 6 15.30 28.26 -4.39
C GLN A 6 15.10 28.83 -2.99
N TYR A 7 15.82 28.31 -1.99
CA TYR A 7 15.58 28.66 -0.60
C TYR A 7 15.88 30.13 -0.29
N GLU A 8 17.01 30.65 -0.74
CA GLU A 8 17.42 32.03 -0.46
C GLU A 8 16.49 33.05 -1.12
N GLU A 9 16.06 32.77 -2.36
CA GLU A 9 15.08 33.58 -3.07
C GLU A 9 13.71 33.58 -2.37
N ALA A 10 13.23 32.42 -1.97
CA ALA A 10 11.97 32.28 -1.25
C ALA A 10 12.01 32.97 0.12
N LEU A 11 13.17 32.91 0.80
CA LEU A 11 13.39 33.58 2.08
C LEU A 11 13.35 35.12 1.93
N ALA A 12 14.06 35.65 0.94
CA ALA A 12 14.05 37.05 0.62
C ALA A 12 12.64 37.57 0.28
N HIS A 13 11.92 36.78 -0.55
CA HIS A 13 10.53 37.10 -0.92
C HIS A 13 9.58 37.07 0.27
N MET A 14 9.75 36.15 1.22
CA MET A 14 8.93 36.10 2.43
C MET A 14 9.23 37.27 3.35
N ARG A 15 10.50 37.63 3.54
CA ARG A 15 10.90 38.80 4.33
C ARG A 15 10.26 40.08 3.77
N ALA A 16 10.30 40.25 2.45
CA ALA A 16 9.65 41.39 1.79
C ALA A 16 8.14 41.43 2.04
N LYS A 17 7.45 40.27 1.93
CA LYS A 17 6.00 40.19 2.21
C LYS A 17 5.65 40.52 3.68
N ILE A 18 6.49 40.09 4.63
CA ILE A 18 6.30 40.41 6.04
C ILE A 18 6.48 41.92 6.26
N SER A 19 7.54 42.53 5.70
CA SER A 19 7.80 43.97 5.77
C SER A 19 6.68 44.82 5.15
N GLU A 20 6.01 44.29 4.11
CA GLU A 20 4.86 44.92 3.47
C GLU A 20 3.53 44.71 4.24
N GLY A 21 3.56 44.02 5.39
CA GLY A 21 2.36 43.71 6.18
C GLY A 21 1.39 42.72 5.52
N LYS A 22 1.84 41.98 4.50
CA LYS A 22 1.01 40.99 3.75
C LYS A 22 0.88 39.62 4.42
N VAL A 23 1.57 39.41 5.55
CA VAL A 23 1.51 38.17 6.31
C VAL A 23 0.79 38.44 7.63
N PRO A 24 -0.47 37.96 7.79
CA PRO A 24 -1.24 38.23 9.00
C PRO A 24 -0.57 37.66 10.25
N GLY A 25 -0.47 38.47 11.30
CA GLY A 25 0.07 38.05 12.59
C GLY A 25 1.60 37.94 12.68
N VAL A 26 2.34 38.35 11.63
CA VAL A 26 3.80 38.34 11.62
C VAL A 26 4.29 39.72 11.18
N THR A 27 5.02 40.37 12.05
CA THR A 27 5.57 41.73 11.81
C THR A 27 7.09 41.73 11.68
N ASP A 28 7.75 40.72 12.22
CA ASP A 28 9.20 40.57 12.19
C ASP A 28 9.67 39.85 10.93
N PRO A 29 10.43 40.52 10.02
CA PRO A 29 10.98 39.89 8.82
C PRO A 29 11.85 38.65 9.08
N ASP A 30 12.53 38.59 10.23
CA ASP A 30 13.39 37.49 10.59
C ASP A 30 12.59 36.20 10.96
N ALA A 31 11.33 36.34 11.28
CA ALA A 31 10.42 35.22 11.43
C ALA A 31 10.28 34.37 10.14
N ALA A 32 10.65 34.91 8.98
CA ALA A 32 10.70 34.19 7.71
C ALA A 32 11.53 32.88 7.80
N ASN A 33 12.61 32.88 8.59
CA ASN A 33 13.47 31.71 8.81
C ASN A 33 12.73 30.52 9.51
N SER A 34 11.74 30.83 10.34
CA SER A 34 10.92 29.83 11.03
C SER A 34 9.76 29.33 10.17
N ILE A 35 9.26 30.17 9.28
CA ILE A 35 8.12 29.89 8.39
C ILE A 35 8.57 29.06 7.20
N ILE A 36 9.71 29.42 6.57
CA ILE A 36 10.23 28.72 5.40
C ILE A 36 11.30 27.71 5.83
N ARG A 37 11.06 26.44 5.50
CA ARG A 37 12.02 25.36 5.76
C ARG A 37 12.74 24.97 4.48
N LYS A 38 14.07 24.92 4.53
CA LYS A 38 14.92 24.40 3.44
C LYS A 38 14.70 22.92 3.24
N GLY A 39 14.42 22.52 2.03
CA GLY A 39 14.34 21.12 1.63
C GLY A 39 15.72 20.55 1.28
N ASN A 40 15.81 19.22 1.20
CA ASN A 40 17.05 18.52 0.84
C ASN A 40 17.23 18.32 -0.67
N LEU A 41 16.18 18.59 -1.46
CA LEU A 41 16.15 18.38 -2.90
C LEU A 41 16.17 19.71 -3.65
N THR A 42 16.75 19.71 -4.86
CA THR A 42 16.61 20.81 -5.81
C THR A 42 15.20 20.83 -6.40
N TYR A 43 14.82 21.94 -7.04
CA TYR A 43 13.55 22.04 -7.76
C TYR A 43 13.40 20.95 -8.83
N GLU A 44 14.46 20.73 -9.62
CA GLU A 44 14.47 19.68 -10.65
C GLU A 44 14.32 18.28 -10.05
N GLN A 45 15.05 17.95 -8.99
CA GLN A 45 14.91 16.69 -8.27
C GLN A 45 13.48 16.50 -7.74
N SER A 46 12.86 17.55 -7.23
CA SER A 46 11.47 17.52 -6.76
C SER A 46 10.46 17.25 -7.88
N GLN A 47 10.72 17.78 -9.09
CA GLN A 47 9.89 17.46 -10.27
C GLN A 47 10.12 16.01 -10.74
N ASN A 48 11.36 15.54 -10.69
CA ASN A 48 11.70 14.17 -11.07
C ASN A 48 11.07 13.12 -10.16
N LEU A 49 10.84 13.43 -8.86
CA LEU A 49 10.10 12.53 -7.96
C LEU A 49 8.69 12.18 -8.46
N LYS A 50 8.08 13.02 -9.26
CA LYS A 50 6.72 12.81 -9.80
C LYS A 50 6.72 12.01 -11.10
N LYS A 51 7.86 11.88 -11.77
CA LYS A 51 7.99 11.22 -13.06
C LYS A 51 8.22 9.72 -12.90
N PHE A 52 7.75 8.97 -13.88
CA PHE A 52 7.98 7.53 -13.98
C PHE A 52 9.45 7.22 -14.27
N CYS A 53 10.02 6.23 -13.59
CA CYS A 53 11.36 5.69 -13.82
C CYS A 53 12.51 6.71 -13.79
N THR A 54 12.41 7.80 -13.03
CA THR A 54 13.54 8.67 -12.77
C THR A 54 14.37 8.13 -11.60
N LYS A 55 15.66 8.49 -11.56
CA LYS A 55 16.58 8.08 -10.48
C LYS A 55 16.05 8.49 -9.10
N GLU A 56 15.56 9.72 -9.00
CA GLU A 56 15.02 10.28 -7.77
C GLU A 56 13.74 9.57 -7.34
N SER A 57 12.83 9.28 -8.30
CA SER A 57 11.59 8.59 -7.98
C SER A 57 11.83 7.14 -7.56
N LEU A 58 12.76 6.44 -8.21
CA LEU A 58 13.14 5.07 -7.83
C LEU A 58 13.80 5.02 -6.45
N ALA A 59 14.75 5.92 -6.18
CA ALA A 59 15.42 6.00 -4.88
C ALA A 59 14.42 6.29 -3.75
N PHE A 60 13.50 7.23 -3.98
CA PHE A 60 12.45 7.56 -3.02
C PHE A 60 11.51 6.39 -2.75
N ASP A 61 11.10 5.67 -3.81
CA ASP A 61 10.20 4.52 -3.67
C ASP A 61 10.89 3.36 -2.96
N VAL A 62 12.15 3.07 -3.28
CA VAL A 62 12.94 2.06 -2.57
C VAL A 62 13.04 2.40 -1.08
N MET A 63 13.36 3.65 -0.72
CA MET A 63 13.46 4.07 0.68
C MET A 63 12.12 3.92 1.43
N THR A 64 11.03 4.36 0.82
CA THR A 64 9.71 4.30 1.45
C THR A 64 9.17 2.87 1.52
N GLN A 65 9.39 2.06 0.50
CA GLN A 65 8.94 0.67 0.49
C GLN A 65 9.82 -0.27 1.30
N ALA A 66 11.09 0.08 1.58
CA ALA A 66 11.97 -0.71 2.43
C ALA A 66 11.41 -0.89 3.86
N GLN A 67 10.76 0.14 4.41
CA GLN A 67 10.11 0.04 5.72
C GLN A 67 8.94 -0.96 5.70
N VAL A 68 8.11 -0.91 4.69
CA VAL A 68 7.00 -1.85 4.50
C VAL A 68 7.53 -3.26 4.26
N ALA A 69 8.55 -3.42 3.44
CA ALA A 69 9.20 -4.70 3.16
C ALA A 69 9.80 -5.33 4.43
N GLY A 70 10.43 -4.52 5.29
CA GLY A 70 10.94 -4.96 6.58
C GLY A 70 9.85 -5.48 7.50
N MET A 71 8.72 -4.79 7.59
CA MET A 71 7.57 -5.25 8.38
C MET A 71 6.99 -6.55 7.83
N VAL A 72 6.72 -6.63 6.53
CA VAL A 72 6.15 -7.82 5.88
C VAL A 72 7.10 -9.02 6.01
N GLY A 73 8.40 -8.82 5.78
CA GLY A 73 9.42 -9.84 5.97
C GLY A 73 9.50 -10.31 7.43
N GLY A 74 9.46 -9.39 8.39
CA GLY A 74 9.48 -9.68 9.82
C GLY A 74 8.31 -10.56 10.28
N PHE A 75 7.09 -10.23 9.83
CA PHE A 75 5.92 -11.07 10.13
C PHE A 75 6.01 -12.44 9.49
N SER A 76 6.45 -12.53 8.23
CA SER A 76 6.65 -13.82 7.55
C SER A 76 7.69 -14.68 8.25
N ALA A 77 8.79 -14.07 8.70
CA ALA A 77 9.83 -14.75 9.48
C ALA A 77 9.29 -15.27 10.82
N LEU A 78 8.49 -14.48 11.52
CA LEU A 78 7.87 -14.89 12.78
C LEU A 78 6.95 -16.10 12.59
N ILE A 79 6.08 -16.06 11.59
CA ILE A 79 5.19 -17.17 11.25
C ILE A 79 6.00 -18.42 10.86
N ALA A 80 7.04 -18.27 10.04
CA ALA A 80 7.91 -19.37 9.63
C ALA A 80 8.65 -19.99 10.81
N PHE A 81 9.14 -19.17 11.73
CA PHE A 81 9.79 -19.62 12.98
C PHE A 81 8.83 -20.44 13.84
N ILE A 82 7.63 -19.92 14.11
CA ILE A 82 6.61 -20.60 14.91
C ILE A 82 6.24 -21.95 14.27
N ASN A 83 6.03 -21.96 12.96
CA ASN A 83 5.70 -23.18 12.24
C ASN A 83 6.85 -24.22 12.29
N ALA A 84 8.09 -23.78 12.10
CA ALA A 84 9.25 -24.64 12.21
C ALA A 84 9.36 -25.25 13.63
N LYS A 85 9.15 -24.45 14.69
CA LYS A 85 9.14 -24.94 16.07
C LYS A 85 8.02 -25.96 16.31
N ARG A 86 6.82 -25.71 15.79
CA ARG A 86 5.69 -26.66 15.90
C ARG A 86 5.94 -27.97 15.16
N ASN A 87 6.75 -27.94 14.10
CA ASN A 87 7.15 -29.13 13.33
C ASN A 87 8.40 -29.82 13.93
N GLY A 88 8.85 -29.44 15.12
CA GLY A 88 9.93 -30.11 15.84
C GLY A 88 11.35 -29.66 15.48
N PHE A 89 11.53 -28.64 14.63
CA PHE A 89 12.86 -28.11 14.34
C PHE A 89 13.50 -27.50 15.59
N ASP A 90 14.81 -27.63 15.71
CA ASP A 90 15.59 -26.96 16.73
C ASP A 90 15.63 -25.44 16.52
N TYR A 91 16.08 -24.67 17.50
CA TYR A 91 16.10 -23.21 17.41
C TYR A 91 16.97 -22.69 16.28
N LYS A 92 18.13 -23.32 16.03
CA LYS A 92 19.06 -22.93 14.98
C LYS A 92 18.43 -23.07 13.60
N ASN A 93 17.85 -24.22 13.30
CA ASN A 93 17.20 -24.48 12.02
C ASN A 93 15.92 -23.64 11.86
N ALA A 94 15.11 -23.45 12.90
CA ALA A 94 13.96 -22.58 12.88
C ALA A 94 14.36 -21.12 12.56
N THR A 95 15.47 -20.62 13.11
CA THR A 95 15.99 -19.27 12.82
C THR A 95 16.49 -19.16 11.38
N ILE A 96 17.14 -20.17 10.84
CA ILE A 96 17.60 -20.19 9.43
C ILE A 96 16.39 -20.15 8.48
N ILE A 97 15.34 -20.93 8.76
CA ILE A 97 14.10 -20.94 7.97
C ILE A 97 13.45 -19.55 8.03
N ALA A 98 13.32 -18.96 9.21
CA ALA A 98 12.78 -17.64 9.40
C ALA A 98 13.57 -16.56 8.64
N GLY A 99 14.90 -16.60 8.68
CA GLY A 99 15.77 -15.66 7.94
C GLY A 99 15.60 -15.76 6.43
N LYS A 100 15.46 -16.98 5.90
CA LYS A 100 15.18 -17.19 4.47
C LYS A 100 13.83 -16.61 4.05
N GLU A 101 12.78 -16.82 4.88
CA GLU A 101 11.45 -16.27 4.61
C GLU A 101 11.42 -14.75 4.77
N PHE A 102 12.16 -14.18 5.71
CA PHE A 102 12.35 -12.73 5.82
C PHE A 102 12.90 -12.14 4.52
N GLY A 103 14.02 -12.69 4.03
CA GLY A 103 14.67 -12.20 2.81
C GLY A 103 13.78 -12.35 1.58
N LYS A 104 13.17 -13.52 1.39
CA LYS A 104 12.31 -13.81 0.23
C LYS A 104 11.06 -12.93 0.21
N THR A 105 10.34 -12.86 1.32
CA THR A 105 9.07 -12.13 1.40
C THR A 105 9.31 -10.63 1.45
N GLY A 106 10.35 -10.17 2.15
CA GLY A 106 10.76 -8.77 2.19
C GLY A 106 11.19 -8.25 0.83
N ALA A 107 12.03 -8.99 0.09
CA ALA A 107 12.46 -8.61 -1.25
C ALA A 107 11.26 -8.55 -2.23
N LYS A 108 10.33 -9.52 -2.15
CA LYS A 108 9.12 -9.53 -2.95
C LYS A 108 8.22 -8.33 -2.62
N ALA A 109 8.02 -8.02 -1.34
CA ALA A 109 7.23 -6.88 -0.91
C ALA A 109 7.84 -5.56 -1.38
N LEU A 110 9.17 -5.41 -1.32
CA LEU A 110 9.89 -4.26 -1.84
C LEU A 110 9.68 -4.09 -3.34
N ALA A 111 9.91 -5.14 -4.12
CA ALA A 111 9.74 -5.12 -5.57
C ALA A 111 8.30 -4.76 -5.96
N ASN A 112 7.30 -5.38 -5.33
CA ASN A 112 5.90 -5.10 -5.58
C ASN A 112 5.52 -3.66 -5.18
N GLY A 113 6.03 -3.17 -4.06
CA GLY A 113 5.80 -1.81 -3.60
C GLY A 113 6.37 -0.77 -4.56
N VAL A 114 7.62 -0.92 -4.97
CA VAL A 114 8.28 -0.03 -5.95
C VAL A 114 7.57 -0.10 -7.30
N ALA A 115 7.25 -1.29 -7.81
CA ALA A 115 6.53 -1.46 -9.07
C ALA A 115 5.16 -0.75 -9.03
N THR A 116 4.43 -0.87 -7.91
CA THR A 116 3.14 -0.20 -7.71
C THR A 116 3.27 1.32 -7.76
N GLN A 117 4.24 1.89 -7.05
CA GLN A 117 4.45 3.34 -7.03
C GLN A 117 4.86 3.85 -8.42
N GLN A 118 5.77 3.17 -9.08
CA GLN A 118 6.20 3.53 -10.43
C GLN A 118 5.06 3.41 -11.44
N PHE A 119 4.28 2.32 -11.39
CA PHE A 119 3.10 2.19 -12.25
C PHE A 119 2.13 3.35 -12.09
N LEU A 120 1.82 3.75 -10.85
CA LEU A 120 0.92 4.87 -10.57
C LEU A 120 1.43 6.23 -11.08
N ARG A 121 2.75 6.39 -11.24
CA ARG A 121 3.36 7.59 -11.86
C ARG A 121 3.27 7.56 -13.38
N SER A 122 3.15 6.39 -13.98
CA SER A 122 3.00 6.25 -15.44
C SER A 122 1.66 6.82 -15.93
N GLU A 123 1.59 7.17 -17.20
CA GLU A 123 0.34 7.65 -17.79
C GLU A 123 -0.74 6.58 -17.79
N VAL A 124 -0.36 5.33 -18.08
CA VAL A 124 -1.27 4.18 -18.02
C VAL A 124 -1.79 3.97 -16.61
N GLY A 125 -0.93 4.04 -15.61
CA GLY A 125 -1.31 3.89 -14.20
C GLY A 125 -2.27 4.99 -13.73
N ARG A 126 -2.05 6.23 -14.16
CA ARG A 126 -2.97 7.36 -13.86
C ARG A 126 -4.35 7.14 -14.48
N LYS A 127 -4.40 6.72 -15.75
CA LYS A 127 -5.67 6.38 -16.42
C LYS A 127 -6.38 5.21 -15.71
N ALA A 128 -5.66 4.14 -15.40
CA ALA A 128 -6.18 3.00 -14.65
C ALA A 128 -6.72 3.42 -13.27
N ALA A 129 -6.00 4.27 -12.54
CA ALA A 129 -6.44 4.79 -11.25
C ALA A 129 -7.73 5.62 -11.35
N THR A 130 -7.90 6.38 -12.42
CA THR A 130 -9.12 7.16 -12.68
C THR A 130 -10.31 6.23 -12.95
N ILE A 131 -10.15 5.26 -13.84
CA ILE A 131 -11.21 4.28 -14.18
C ILE A 131 -11.62 3.49 -12.93
N THR A 132 -10.63 2.98 -12.18
CA THR A 132 -10.89 2.26 -10.92
C THR A 132 -11.60 3.14 -9.89
N THR A 133 -11.24 4.43 -9.80
CA THR A 133 -11.93 5.38 -8.91
C THR A 133 -13.42 5.52 -9.25
N HIS A 134 -13.74 5.65 -10.52
CA HIS A 134 -15.13 5.75 -10.97
C HIS A 134 -15.92 4.48 -10.67
N ALA A 135 -15.35 3.31 -10.97
CA ALA A 135 -15.99 2.01 -10.71
C ALA A 135 -16.23 1.80 -9.20
N VAL A 136 -15.22 2.06 -8.37
CA VAL A 136 -15.33 1.92 -6.90
C VAL A 136 -16.35 2.91 -6.33
N ARG A 137 -16.34 4.16 -6.78
CA ARG A 137 -17.32 5.16 -6.32
C ARG A 137 -18.75 4.75 -6.65
N LYS A 138 -18.97 4.23 -7.87
CA LYS A 138 -20.28 3.71 -8.27
C LYS A 138 -20.70 2.53 -7.38
N GLY A 139 -19.81 1.58 -7.13
CA GLY A 139 -20.07 0.46 -6.22
C GLY A 139 -20.38 0.90 -4.79
N ILE A 140 -19.63 1.86 -4.24
CA ILE A 140 -19.87 2.41 -2.89
C ILE A 140 -21.24 3.09 -2.84
N ASN A 141 -21.65 3.83 -3.85
CA ASN A 141 -22.95 4.48 -3.88
C ASN A 141 -24.07 3.42 -3.83
N VAL A 142 -23.99 2.37 -4.63
CA VAL A 142 -24.95 1.25 -4.60
C VAL A 142 -25.02 0.60 -3.21
N VAL A 143 -23.87 0.38 -2.56
CA VAL A 143 -23.83 -0.16 -1.19
C VAL A 143 -24.47 0.81 -0.20
N CYS A 144 -24.22 2.11 -0.37
CA CYS A 144 -24.78 3.16 0.51
C CYS A 144 -26.24 3.50 0.22
N ASP A 145 -26.89 2.87 -0.76
CA ASP A 145 -28.35 2.97 -0.94
C ASP A 145 -29.08 2.23 0.17
N THR A 146 -28.39 1.38 0.94
CA THR A 146 -28.93 0.74 2.15
C THR A 146 -28.29 1.36 3.40
N GLU A 147 -29.10 1.49 4.48
CA GLU A 147 -28.62 2.04 5.77
C GLU A 147 -27.48 1.20 6.37
N VAL A 148 -27.58 -0.13 6.26
CA VAL A 148 -26.55 -1.07 6.74
C VAL A 148 -25.26 -0.88 5.93
N GLY A 149 -25.36 -0.76 4.61
CA GLY A 149 -24.22 -0.52 3.74
C GLY A 149 -23.52 0.80 4.03
N CYS A 150 -24.26 1.88 4.24
CA CYS A 150 -23.71 3.16 4.67
C CYS A 150 -22.92 3.05 5.98
N LYS A 151 -23.46 2.39 6.99
CA LYS A 151 -22.78 2.18 8.28
C LYS A 151 -21.50 1.36 8.13
N ILE A 152 -21.46 0.38 7.22
CA ILE A 152 -20.25 -0.39 6.93
C ILE A 152 -19.19 0.52 6.30
N ILE A 153 -19.56 1.32 5.30
CA ILE A 153 -18.64 2.26 4.63
C ILE A 153 -18.09 3.30 5.62
N GLU A 154 -18.91 3.81 6.51
CA GLU A 154 -18.48 4.75 7.56
C GLU A 154 -17.50 4.10 8.54
N LYS A 155 -17.72 2.85 8.94
CA LYS A 155 -16.76 2.10 9.78
C LYS A 155 -15.44 1.87 9.08
N VAL A 156 -15.43 1.52 7.79
CA VAL A 156 -14.20 1.39 6.99
C VAL A 156 -13.48 2.74 6.89
N ALA A 157 -14.22 3.82 6.62
CA ALA A 157 -13.65 5.16 6.54
C ALA A 157 -13.06 5.63 7.88
N HIS A 158 -13.75 5.37 8.99
CA HIS A 158 -13.24 5.64 10.33
C HIS A 158 -11.96 4.87 10.61
N GLY A 159 -11.91 3.58 10.24
CA GLY A 159 -10.73 2.75 10.37
C GLY A 159 -9.51 3.30 9.64
N VAL A 160 -9.69 3.76 8.42
CA VAL A 160 -8.61 4.32 7.58
C VAL A 160 -8.24 5.75 7.99
N GLY A 161 -9.23 6.57 8.33
CA GLY A 161 -9.05 8.00 8.59
C GLY A 161 -8.68 8.36 10.04
N GLY A 162 -8.82 7.43 10.98
CA GLY A 162 -8.54 7.64 12.41
C GLY A 162 -9.49 8.63 13.11
N LYS A 163 -10.53 9.12 12.42
CA LYS A 163 -11.52 10.08 12.93
C LYS A 163 -12.91 9.62 12.52
N VAL A 164 -13.91 9.94 13.33
CA VAL A 164 -15.32 9.71 12.97
C VAL A 164 -15.67 10.59 11.79
N VAL A 165 -16.03 9.97 10.66
CA VAL A 165 -16.33 10.65 9.40
C VAL A 165 -17.61 10.05 8.85
N ASN A 166 -18.59 10.89 8.52
CA ASN A 166 -19.91 10.47 8.05
C ASN A 166 -20.17 10.96 6.62
N GLY A 167 -21.12 10.35 5.96
CA GLY A 167 -21.66 10.81 4.68
C GLY A 167 -20.65 10.86 3.54
N ALA A 168 -20.59 11.97 2.83
CA ALA A 168 -19.75 12.14 1.64
C ALA A 168 -18.24 12.02 1.90
N ALA A 169 -17.79 12.47 3.08
CA ALA A 169 -16.39 12.35 3.48
C ALA A 169 -16.00 10.87 3.71
N ALA A 170 -16.87 10.09 4.36
CA ALA A 170 -16.68 8.66 4.56
C ALA A 170 -16.59 7.91 3.21
N ARG A 171 -17.51 8.20 2.29
CA ARG A 171 -17.49 7.62 0.94
C ARG A 171 -16.19 7.95 0.19
N THR A 172 -15.67 9.17 0.34
CA THR A 172 -14.41 9.57 -0.30
C THR A 172 -13.21 8.82 0.26
N ILE A 173 -13.12 8.69 1.60
CA ILE A 173 -12.04 7.94 2.27
C ILE A 173 -12.09 6.47 1.90
N ALA A 174 -13.27 5.85 1.98
CA ALA A 174 -13.48 4.46 1.58
C ALA A 174 -13.13 4.23 0.10
N THR A 175 -13.54 5.14 -0.80
CA THR A 175 -13.17 5.07 -2.22
C THR A 175 -11.66 5.06 -2.42
N LYS A 176 -10.93 5.93 -1.73
CA LYS A 176 -9.45 5.98 -1.83
C LYS A 176 -8.81 4.70 -1.32
N ALA A 177 -9.27 4.16 -0.19
CA ALA A 177 -8.74 2.94 0.41
C ALA A 177 -8.99 1.71 -0.48
N ILE A 178 -10.23 1.52 -0.93
CA ILE A 178 -10.61 0.39 -1.78
C ILE A 178 -9.91 0.46 -3.13
N ARG A 179 -9.87 1.64 -3.75
CA ARG A 179 -9.13 1.85 -5.01
C ARG A 179 -7.66 1.50 -4.86
N GLY A 180 -7.00 2.00 -3.80
CA GLY A 180 -5.59 1.72 -3.54
C GLY A 180 -5.33 0.22 -3.41
N ASN A 181 -6.19 -0.48 -2.69
CA ASN A 181 -6.10 -1.92 -2.52
C ASN A 181 -6.27 -2.67 -3.86
N ILE A 182 -7.29 -2.35 -4.66
CA ILE A 182 -7.53 -2.98 -5.96
C ILE A 182 -6.32 -2.78 -6.90
N ILE A 183 -5.80 -1.56 -7.00
CA ILE A 183 -4.67 -1.27 -7.89
C ILE A 183 -3.43 -2.03 -7.43
N THR A 184 -3.09 -1.96 -6.13
CA THR A 184 -1.94 -2.68 -5.58
C THR A 184 -2.07 -4.19 -5.80
N SER A 185 -3.23 -4.76 -5.50
CA SER A 185 -3.50 -6.18 -5.68
C SER A 185 -3.38 -6.62 -7.13
N THR A 186 -3.86 -5.81 -8.08
CA THR A 186 -3.72 -6.10 -9.51
C THR A 186 -2.26 -6.09 -9.96
N ILE A 187 -1.46 -5.14 -9.47
CA ILE A 187 -0.04 -5.08 -9.79
C ILE A 187 0.73 -6.25 -9.16
N VAL A 188 0.46 -6.56 -7.90
CA VAL A 188 1.03 -7.73 -7.22
C VAL A 188 0.71 -9.00 -8.01
N PHE A 189 -0.54 -9.20 -8.39
CA PHE A 189 -0.95 -10.33 -9.22
C PHE A 189 -0.20 -10.37 -10.56
N ALA A 190 -0.04 -9.24 -11.23
CA ALA A 190 0.71 -9.16 -12.49
C ALA A 190 2.19 -9.50 -12.31
N VAL A 191 2.85 -8.92 -11.30
CA VAL A 191 4.26 -9.19 -11.00
C VAL A 191 4.48 -10.65 -10.61
N ASP A 192 3.61 -11.21 -9.78
CA ASP A 192 3.65 -12.60 -9.35
C ASP A 192 3.37 -13.59 -10.50
N SER A 193 2.71 -13.11 -11.56
CA SER A 193 2.46 -13.90 -12.77
C SER A 193 3.68 -14.06 -13.67
N VAL A 194 4.67 -13.15 -13.59
CA VAL A 194 5.83 -13.12 -14.51
C VAL A 194 6.64 -14.43 -14.48
N PRO A 195 7.04 -14.98 -13.31
CA PRO A 195 7.82 -16.22 -13.28
C PRO A 195 7.08 -17.42 -13.89
N ASP A 196 5.77 -17.54 -13.63
CA ASP A 196 4.97 -18.63 -14.15
C ASP A 196 4.67 -18.48 -15.65
N THR A 197 4.47 -17.24 -16.11
CA THR A 197 4.37 -16.92 -17.54
C THR A 197 5.65 -17.31 -18.27
N TYR A 198 6.82 -16.98 -17.71
CA TYR A 198 8.11 -17.40 -18.27
C TYR A 198 8.21 -18.95 -18.33
N ARG A 199 7.85 -19.65 -17.24
CA ARG A 199 7.87 -21.12 -17.20
C ARG A 199 6.93 -21.75 -18.24
N LEU A 200 5.76 -21.14 -18.45
CA LEU A 200 4.83 -21.57 -19.50
C LEU A 200 5.44 -21.38 -20.90
N CYS A 201 6.01 -20.20 -21.18
CA CYS A 201 6.62 -19.89 -22.46
C CYS A 201 7.81 -20.79 -22.80
N VAL A 202 8.62 -21.20 -21.81
CA VAL A 202 9.76 -22.11 -22.01
C VAL A 202 9.41 -23.59 -21.86
N GLY A 203 8.11 -23.94 -21.80
CA GLY A 203 7.63 -25.33 -21.73
C GLY A 203 7.90 -26.04 -20.40
N LYS A 204 8.27 -25.31 -19.34
CA LYS A 204 8.53 -25.84 -17.98
C LYS A 204 7.28 -25.90 -17.11
N MET A 205 6.13 -25.47 -17.61
CA MET A 205 4.86 -25.46 -16.92
C MET A 205 3.74 -25.77 -17.92
N SER A 206 2.77 -26.60 -17.54
CA SER A 206 1.61 -26.86 -18.39
C SER A 206 0.62 -25.70 -18.35
N ALA A 207 -0.20 -25.53 -19.40
CA ALA A 207 -1.27 -24.53 -19.42
C ALA A 207 -2.30 -24.77 -18.28
N LYS A 208 -2.55 -26.05 -17.93
CA LYS A 208 -3.44 -26.42 -16.82
C LYS A 208 -2.86 -25.95 -15.47
N ASP A 209 -1.57 -26.18 -15.23
CA ASP A 209 -0.91 -25.77 -13.99
C ASP A 209 -0.80 -24.25 -13.88
N PHE A 210 -0.53 -23.59 -15.00
CA PHE A 210 -0.56 -22.11 -15.07
C PHE A 210 -1.95 -21.58 -14.70
N GLY A 211 -3.02 -22.14 -15.28
CA GLY A 211 -4.39 -21.75 -14.95
C GLY A 211 -4.71 -21.96 -13.46
N LYS A 212 -4.35 -23.13 -12.90
CA LYS A 212 -4.52 -23.43 -11.47
C LYS A 212 -3.75 -22.44 -10.58
N SER A 213 -2.51 -22.11 -10.93
CA SER A 213 -1.70 -21.11 -10.22
C SER A 213 -2.41 -19.74 -10.24
N ARG A 214 -2.86 -19.27 -11.41
CA ARG A 214 -3.53 -17.97 -11.55
C ARG A 214 -4.83 -17.87 -10.76
N VAL A 215 -5.66 -18.92 -10.78
CA VAL A 215 -6.90 -18.94 -9.98
C VAL A 215 -6.57 -18.90 -8.48
N THR A 216 -5.56 -19.63 -8.06
CA THR A 216 -5.11 -19.64 -6.65
C THR A 216 -4.62 -18.25 -6.21
N ASP A 217 -3.80 -17.61 -7.04
CA ASP A 217 -3.26 -16.28 -6.72
C ASP A 217 -4.37 -15.21 -6.73
N ALA A 218 -5.28 -15.26 -7.69
CA ALA A 218 -6.44 -14.37 -7.73
C ALA A 218 -7.34 -14.55 -6.49
N ALA A 219 -7.59 -15.79 -6.07
CA ALA A 219 -8.34 -16.07 -4.86
C ALA A 219 -7.62 -15.61 -3.59
N GLY A 220 -6.29 -15.74 -3.54
CA GLY A 220 -5.46 -15.23 -2.46
C GLY A 220 -5.51 -13.69 -2.38
N VAL A 221 -5.40 -13.02 -3.51
CA VAL A 221 -5.50 -11.55 -3.62
C VAL A 221 -6.90 -11.07 -3.19
N ALA A 222 -7.96 -11.71 -3.68
CA ALA A 222 -9.33 -11.35 -3.31
C ALA A 222 -9.58 -11.59 -1.81
N GLY A 223 -9.19 -12.76 -1.29
CA GLY A 223 -9.29 -13.09 0.13
C GLY A 223 -8.50 -12.14 1.01
N GLY A 224 -7.28 -11.80 0.61
CA GLY A 224 -6.44 -10.82 1.30
C GLY A 224 -7.07 -9.43 1.35
N SER A 225 -7.67 -8.98 0.25
CA SER A 225 -8.35 -7.68 0.19
C SER A 225 -9.58 -7.62 1.09
N ILE A 226 -10.40 -8.67 1.07
CA ILE A 226 -11.59 -8.78 1.94
C ILE A 226 -11.17 -8.88 3.41
N GLY A 227 -10.19 -9.74 3.70
CA GLY A 227 -9.65 -9.92 5.05
C GLY A 227 -9.04 -8.63 5.61
N TYR A 228 -8.31 -7.87 4.79
CA TYR A 228 -7.77 -6.55 5.16
C TYR A 228 -8.88 -5.59 5.58
N MET A 229 -9.95 -5.48 4.79
CA MET A 229 -11.07 -4.58 5.10
C MET A 229 -11.84 -5.01 6.35
N ALA A 230 -12.11 -6.32 6.48
CA ALA A 230 -12.77 -6.87 7.65
C ALA A 230 -11.91 -6.70 8.91
N GLY A 231 -10.62 -6.99 8.80
CA GLY A 231 -9.65 -6.83 9.89
C GLY A 231 -9.50 -5.38 10.33
N MET A 232 -9.49 -4.41 9.41
CA MET A 232 -9.52 -2.98 9.75
C MET A 232 -10.78 -2.63 10.53
N ALA A 233 -11.95 -3.08 10.08
CA ALA A 233 -13.21 -2.77 10.75
C ALA A 233 -13.25 -3.33 12.19
N ILE A 234 -12.79 -4.57 12.38
CA ILE A 234 -12.70 -5.21 13.70
C ILE A 234 -11.65 -4.50 14.57
N GLY A 235 -10.47 -4.29 14.04
CA GLY A 235 -9.38 -3.64 14.75
C GLY A 235 -9.70 -2.23 15.19
N THR A 236 -10.45 -1.48 14.37
CA THR A 236 -10.95 -0.13 14.73
C THR A 236 -11.96 -0.19 15.89
N ALA A 237 -12.81 -1.21 15.91
CA ALA A 237 -13.79 -1.38 16.99
C ALA A 237 -13.12 -1.67 18.33
N VAL A 238 -11.96 -2.35 18.32
CA VAL A 238 -11.21 -2.69 19.55
C VAL A 238 -10.30 -1.53 19.98
N PHE A 239 -9.53 -0.96 19.07
CA PHE A 239 -8.59 0.12 19.35
C PHE A 239 -8.41 1.03 18.11
N PRO A 240 -9.10 2.16 18.06
CA PRO A 240 -9.03 3.08 16.92
C PRO A 240 -7.60 3.53 16.61
N GLY A 241 -7.21 3.54 15.35
CA GLY A 241 -5.88 3.89 14.87
C GLY A 241 -4.93 2.69 14.83
N VAL A 242 -4.30 2.32 15.93
CA VAL A 242 -3.33 1.20 15.97
C VAL A 242 -4.02 -0.13 15.68
N GLY A 243 -5.17 -0.39 16.30
CA GLY A 243 -5.96 -1.59 16.07
C GLY A 243 -6.41 -1.73 14.61
N THR A 244 -6.73 -0.62 13.95
CA THR A 244 -7.06 -0.60 12.52
C THR A 244 -5.90 -1.09 11.66
N ALA A 245 -4.69 -0.59 11.92
CA ALA A 245 -3.49 -0.97 11.16
C ALA A 245 -3.15 -2.46 11.40
N ILE A 246 -3.12 -2.89 12.66
CA ILE A 246 -2.83 -4.28 13.03
C ILE A 246 -3.94 -5.21 12.51
N GLY A 247 -5.19 -4.87 12.74
CA GLY A 247 -6.34 -5.67 12.30
C GLY A 247 -6.39 -5.82 10.79
N GLY A 248 -6.18 -4.74 10.03
CA GLY A 248 -6.09 -4.78 8.57
C GLY A 248 -4.94 -5.68 8.10
N PHE A 249 -3.78 -5.54 8.69
CA PHE A 249 -2.61 -6.35 8.35
C PHE A 249 -2.84 -7.84 8.62
N VAL A 250 -3.26 -8.19 9.84
CA VAL A 250 -3.56 -9.59 10.23
C VAL A 250 -4.72 -10.15 9.40
N GLY A 251 -5.78 -9.38 9.21
CA GLY A 251 -6.92 -9.78 8.38
C GLY A 251 -6.53 -10.01 6.93
N GLY A 252 -5.65 -9.17 6.37
CA GLY A 252 -5.12 -9.33 5.02
C GLY A 252 -4.33 -10.63 4.85
N ILE A 253 -3.46 -10.96 5.81
CA ILE A 253 -2.69 -12.20 5.80
C ILE A 253 -3.61 -13.42 5.91
N LEU A 254 -4.51 -13.44 6.89
CA LEU A 254 -5.43 -14.57 7.11
C LEU A 254 -6.37 -14.76 5.93
N GLY A 255 -6.92 -13.67 5.39
CA GLY A 255 -7.76 -13.68 4.21
C GLY A 255 -7.03 -14.16 2.96
N GLY A 256 -5.78 -13.75 2.75
CA GLY A 256 -4.93 -14.19 1.65
C GLY A 256 -4.61 -15.69 1.71
N ILE A 257 -4.22 -16.17 2.89
CA ILE A 257 -3.96 -17.61 3.12
C ILE A 257 -5.24 -18.40 2.94
N GLY A 258 -6.35 -17.97 3.51
CA GLY A 258 -7.65 -18.63 3.42
C GLY A 258 -8.17 -18.72 1.98
N GLY A 259 -8.12 -17.61 1.23
CA GLY A 259 -8.52 -17.54 -0.17
C GLY A 259 -7.68 -18.45 -1.05
N GLY A 260 -6.36 -18.37 -0.96
CA GLY A 260 -5.44 -19.19 -1.74
C GLY A 260 -5.55 -20.67 -1.40
N SER A 261 -5.63 -21.03 -0.11
CA SER A 261 -5.76 -22.42 0.33
C SER A 261 -7.11 -23.02 -0.05
N GLY A 262 -8.19 -22.24 0.05
CA GLY A 262 -9.52 -22.66 -0.39
C GLY A 262 -9.56 -22.97 -1.88
N ALA A 263 -9.00 -22.07 -2.71
CA ALA A 263 -8.91 -22.29 -4.15
C ALA A 263 -8.09 -23.53 -4.51
N LYS A 264 -6.93 -23.73 -3.86
CA LYS A 264 -6.12 -24.95 -4.06
C LYS A 264 -6.91 -26.21 -3.78
N LYS A 265 -7.66 -26.25 -2.67
CA LYS A 265 -8.46 -27.41 -2.28
C LYS A 265 -9.55 -27.72 -3.31
N VAL A 266 -10.25 -26.69 -3.81
CA VAL A 266 -11.26 -26.84 -4.87
C VAL A 266 -10.62 -27.35 -6.17
N LEU A 267 -9.49 -26.75 -6.58
CA LEU A 267 -8.77 -27.13 -7.81
C LEU A 267 -8.09 -28.50 -7.75
N SER A 268 -7.86 -29.05 -6.56
CA SER A 268 -7.34 -30.41 -6.40
C SER A 268 -8.43 -31.48 -6.60
N CYS A 269 -9.69 -31.09 -6.51
CA CYS A 269 -10.84 -31.96 -6.77
C CYS A 269 -11.27 -31.96 -8.25
N LEU A 270 -10.69 -31.08 -9.08
CA LEU A 270 -10.87 -30.97 -10.54
C LEU A 270 -9.63 -31.43 -11.29
#